data_51a43087a20566611b56cb08b79d5dab
#
_entry.id   51a43087a20566611b56cb08b79d5dab
#
_cell.length_a   1.000
_cell.length_b   1.000
_cell.length_c   1.000
_cell.angle_alpha   90.00
_cell.angle_beta   90.00
_cell.angle_gamma   90.00
#
_symmetry.space_group_name_H-M   'P 1'
#
loop_
_entity.id
_entity.type
_entity.pdbx_description
1 polymer ?
#
loop_
_entity_poly.entity_id
_entity_poly.type
_entity_poly.pdbx_seq_one_letter_code
_entity_poly.pdbx_strand_id
1 'polypeptide(L)'
;MRKKHRRIWMAVLAAAAVIGIGVGVFYQIVDANFQRLTETEISNVDFTQFEDGIYTGSYSAFPISVKLQLTLKDHRITEIILMEHLNGQGKGAEVITDKIIETQSLEVDAVTGATFSSKVILKAVEDAFLGPDG
;
A
#
# COMPACT_ATOMS: atom_id res chain seq x y z
N MET A 1 -7.34 53.19 -6.29
CA MET A 1 -7.73 52.07 -5.38
C MET A 1 -8.36 50.87 -6.12
N ARG A 2 -9.30 51.04 -7.03
CA ARG A 2 -9.96 49.93 -7.76
C ARG A 2 -9.02 48.98 -8.54
N LYS A 3 -7.94 49.47 -9.16
CA LYS A 3 -6.98 48.67 -9.93
C LYS A 3 -6.13 47.75 -9.04
N LYS A 4 -5.81 48.16 -7.81
CA LYS A 4 -5.03 47.35 -6.86
C LYS A 4 -5.84 46.17 -6.32
N HIS A 5 -7.11 46.39 -5.98
CA HIS A 5 -8.00 45.34 -5.54
C HIS A 5 -8.27 44.30 -6.65
N ARG A 6 -8.46 44.74 -7.89
CA ARG A 6 -8.65 43.84 -9.05
C ARG A 6 -7.44 42.92 -9.28
N ARG A 7 -6.22 43.45 -9.12
CA ARG A 7 -4.98 42.65 -9.20
C ARG A 7 -4.87 41.60 -8.10
N ILE A 8 -5.24 41.97 -6.87
CA ILE A 8 -5.26 41.05 -5.73
C ILE A 8 -6.29 39.95 -5.96
N TRP A 9 -7.51 40.29 -6.39
CA TRP A 9 -8.55 39.31 -6.70
C TRP A 9 -8.17 38.36 -7.85
N MET A 10 -7.50 38.86 -8.89
CA MET A 10 -7.00 37.99 -9.96
C MET A 10 -5.89 37.07 -9.47
N ALA A 11 -5.00 37.54 -8.60
CA ALA A 11 -3.98 36.67 -7.98
C ALA A 11 -4.58 35.59 -7.09
N VAL A 12 -5.61 35.92 -6.31
CA VAL A 12 -6.35 34.94 -5.47
C VAL A 12 -7.05 33.92 -6.34
N LEU A 13 -7.70 34.32 -7.44
CA LEU A 13 -8.36 33.39 -8.36
C LEU A 13 -7.34 32.49 -9.07
N ALA A 14 -6.19 33.03 -9.47
CA ALA A 14 -5.14 32.23 -10.08
C ALA A 14 -4.56 31.21 -9.08
N ALA A 15 -4.32 31.62 -7.83
CA ALA A 15 -3.87 30.71 -6.77
C ALA A 15 -4.90 29.61 -6.48
N ALA A 16 -6.16 29.96 -6.40
CA ALA A 16 -7.25 28.99 -6.22
C ALA A 16 -7.36 27.99 -7.39
N ALA A 17 -7.18 28.47 -8.63
CA ALA A 17 -7.15 27.61 -9.81
C ALA A 17 -5.97 26.61 -9.78
N VAL A 18 -4.77 27.08 -9.40
CA VAL A 18 -3.58 26.22 -9.27
C VAL A 18 -3.78 25.17 -8.20
N ILE A 19 -4.34 25.56 -7.05
CA ILE A 19 -4.66 24.59 -5.97
C ILE A 19 -5.70 23.59 -6.46
N GLY A 20 -6.76 24.02 -7.13
CA GLY A 20 -7.80 23.14 -7.67
C GLY A 20 -7.25 22.12 -8.67
N ILE A 21 -6.36 22.55 -9.57
CA ILE A 21 -5.67 21.66 -10.52
C ILE A 21 -4.77 20.67 -9.76
N GLY A 22 -3.99 21.14 -8.79
CA GLY A 22 -3.13 20.28 -7.96
C GLY A 22 -3.91 19.20 -7.22
N VAL A 23 -5.03 19.56 -6.62
CA VAL A 23 -5.94 18.62 -5.95
C VAL A 23 -6.53 17.62 -6.96
N GLY A 24 -6.96 18.06 -8.12
CA GLY A 24 -7.49 17.18 -9.18
C GLY A 24 -6.47 16.16 -9.65
N VAL A 25 -5.23 16.61 -9.92
CA VAL A 25 -4.13 15.71 -10.32
C VAL A 25 -3.79 14.72 -9.20
N PHE A 26 -3.77 15.17 -7.94
CA PHE A 26 -3.55 14.30 -6.79
C PHE A 26 -4.58 13.17 -6.73
N TYR A 27 -5.87 13.49 -6.84
CA TYR A 27 -6.93 12.48 -6.86
C TYR A 27 -6.81 11.52 -8.03
N GLN A 28 -6.46 11.99 -9.22
CA GLN A 28 -6.24 11.13 -10.38
C GLN A 28 -5.08 10.13 -10.17
N ILE A 29 -3.98 10.58 -9.55
CA ILE A 29 -2.84 9.69 -9.25
C ILE A 29 -3.25 8.61 -8.23
N VAL A 30 -3.94 9.00 -7.16
CA VAL A 30 -4.42 8.06 -6.14
C VAL A 30 -5.38 7.05 -6.73
N ASP A 31 -6.34 7.50 -7.54
CA ASP A 31 -7.34 6.63 -8.19
C ASP A 31 -6.68 5.67 -9.18
N ALA A 32 -5.76 6.14 -10.02
CA ALA A 32 -5.01 5.30 -10.94
C ALA A 32 -4.19 4.22 -10.23
N ASN A 33 -3.54 4.56 -9.11
CA ASN A 33 -2.82 3.58 -8.31
C ASN A 33 -3.76 2.57 -7.64
N PHE A 34 -4.92 3.03 -7.18
CA PHE A 34 -5.95 2.17 -6.62
C PHE A 34 -6.46 1.16 -7.66
N GLN A 35 -6.77 1.61 -8.88
CA GLN A 35 -7.20 0.75 -9.98
C GLN A 35 -6.13 -0.29 -10.32
N ARG A 36 -4.89 0.14 -10.53
CA ARG A 36 -3.77 -0.77 -10.81
C ARG A 36 -3.60 -1.84 -9.75
N LEU A 37 -3.61 -1.46 -8.47
CA LEU A 37 -3.44 -2.41 -7.38
C LEU A 37 -4.65 -3.35 -7.27
N THR A 38 -5.86 -2.88 -7.58
CA THR A 38 -7.07 -3.70 -7.57
C THR A 38 -7.02 -4.76 -8.66
N GLU A 39 -6.48 -4.43 -9.84
CA GLU A 39 -6.30 -5.34 -10.97
C GLU A 39 -5.06 -6.22 -10.84
N THR A 40 -4.09 -5.85 -10.00
CA THR A 40 -2.89 -6.65 -9.78
C THR A 40 -3.24 -7.93 -9.04
N GLU A 41 -2.97 -9.05 -9.68
CA GLU A 41 -3.06 -10.36 -9.05
C GLU A 41 -1.92 -10.51 -8.03
N ILE A 42 -2.23 -11.12 -6.91
CA ILE A 42 -1.27 -11.49 -5.88
C ILE A 42 -0.98 -12.97 -6.11
N SER A 43 0.27 -13.29 -6.44
CA SER A 43 0.67 -14.67 -6.62
C SER A 43 0.70 -15.39 -5.27
N ASN A 44 0.05 -16.53 -5.19
CA ASN A 44 0.17 -17.33 -3.99
C ASN A 44 1.58 -17.93 -3.91
N VAL A 45 2.20 -17.83 -2.75
CA VAL A 45 3.56 -18.31 -2.50
C VAL A 45 3.50 -19.64 -1.78
N ASP A 46 4.18 -20.63 -2.35
CA ASP A 46 4.37 -21.93 -1.67
C ASP A 46 5.57 -21.83 -0.72
N PHE A 47 5.31 -21.57 0.53
CA PHE A 47 6.34 -21.38 1.55
C PHE A 47 7.19 -22.64 1.80
N THR A 48 6.73 -23.82 1.37
CA THR A 48 7.50 -25.07 1.52
C THR A 48 8.75 -25.12 0.64
N GLN A 49 8.83 -24.26 -0.36
CA GLN A 49 9.98 -24.17 -1.29
C GLN A 49 11.10 -23.30 -0.74
N PHE A 50 10.88 -22.60 0.36
CA PHE A 50 11.84 -21.66 0.93
C PHE A 50 12.45 -22.23 2.21
N GLU A 51 13.72 -21.92 2.45
CA GLU A 51 14.42 -22.32 3.67
C GLU A 51 13.95 -21.48 4.85
N ASP A 52 14.05 -22.06 6.05
CA ASP A 52 13.75 -21.34 7.29
C ASP A 52 14.69 -20.14 7.44
N GLY A 53 14.15 -19.02 7.86
CA GLY A 53 14.90 -17.79 8.00
C GLY A 53 14.03 -16.55 8.12
N ILE A 54 14.69 -15.41 8.04
CA ILE A 54 14.05 -14.10 8.10
C ILE A 54 14.06 -13.49 6.70
N TYR A 55 12.89 -13.10 6.24
CA TYR A 55 12.66 -12.49 4.93
C TYR A 55 12.16 -11.08 5.10
N THR A 56 12.56 -10.19 4.22
CA THR A 56 12.12 -8.79 4.22
C THR A 56 11.54 -8.46 2.86
N GLY A 57 10.36 -7.88 2.87
CA GLY A 57 9.70 -7.41 1.68
C GLY A 57 9.16 -6.00 1.84
N SER A 58 8.95 -5.34 0.71
CA SER A 58 8.41 -3.98 0.67
C SER A 58 7.56 -3.78 -0.57
N TYR A 59 6.53 -2.98 -0.44
CA TYR A 59 5.74 -2.56 -1.57
C TYR A 59 5.18 -1.16 -1.36
N SER A 60 5.17 -0.37 -2.41
CA SER A 60 4.66 0.99 -2.37
C SER A 60 3.69 1.23 -3.51
N ALA A 61 2.48 1.62 -3.16
CA ALA A 61 1.49 2.17 -4.08
C ALA A 61 0.97 3.47 -3.48
N PHE A 62 1.45 4.60 -4.01
CA PHE A 62 1.11 5.90 -3.45
C PHE A 62 -0.41 6.06 -3.22
N PRO A 63 -0.87 6.53 -2.06
CA PRO A 63 -0.09 7.13 -0.97
C PRO A 63 0.43 6.15 0.09
N ILE A 64 0.26 4.85 -0.06
CA ILE A 64 0.62 3.84 0.94
C ILE A 64 1.97 3.20 0.62
N SER A 65 2.78 3.01 1.64
CA SER A 65 4.03 2.26 1.57
C SER A 65 4.14 1.32 2.77
N VAL A 66 4.55 0.09 2.50
CA VAL A 66 4.73 -0.96 3.51
C VAL A 66 6.12 -1.55 3.38
N LYS A 67 6.78 -1.73 4.51
CA LYS A 67 7.97 -2.57 4.65
C LYS A 67 7.76 -3.52 5.81
N LEU A 68 7.99 -4.79 5.58
CA LEU A 68 7.77 -5.81 6.59
C LEU A 68 8.95 -6.80 6.66
N GLN A 69 9.02 -7.46 7.79
CA GLN A 69 9.89 -8.58 8.04
C GLN A 69 9.04 -9.76 8.47
N LEU A 70 9.33 -10.93 7.93
CA LEU A 70 8.64 -12.14 8.31
C LEU A 70 9.65 -13.24 8.67
N THR A 71 9.22 -14.13 9.57
CA THR A 71 9.99 -15.28 10.02
C THR A 71 9.35 -16.55 9.48
N LEU A 72 10.13 -17.31 8.71
CA LEU A 72 9.77 -18.65 8.24
C LEU A 72 10.46 -19.69 9.14
N LYS A 73 9.69 -20.60 9.70
CA LYS A 73 10.17 -21.72 10.51
C LYS A 73 9.37 -22.98 10.22
N ASP A 74 10.07 -24.10 10.02
CA ASP A 74 9.45 -25.36 9.61
C ASP A 74 8.60 -25.18 8.34
N HIS A 75 9.09 -24.37 7.39
CA HIS A 75 8.40 -24.00 6.13
C HIS A 75 7.04 -23.30 6.35
N ARG A 76 6.86 -22.63 7.47
CA ARG A 76 5.65 -21.88 7.80
C ARG A 76 5.97 -20.47 8.28
N ILE A 77 5.17 -19.51 7.87
CA ILE A 77 5.25 -18.16 8.43
C ILE A 77 4.78 -18.23 9.89
N THR A 78 5.66 -17.87 10.81
CA THR A 78 5.36 -17.84 12.25
C THR A 78 5.14 -16.43 12.77
N GLU A 79 5.69 -15.43 12.09
CA GLU A 79 5.60 -14.03 12.49
C GLU A 79 5.69 -13.10 11.28
N ILE A 80 4.93 -12.02 11.29
CA ILE A 80 5.03 -10.91 10.34
C ILE A 80 5.07 -9.60 11.15
N ILE A 81 6.14 -8.84 10.99
CA ILE A 81 6.34 -7.55 11.65
C ILE A 81 6.29 -6.45 10.59
N LEU A 82 5.33 -5.54 10.72
CA LEU A 82 5.29 -4.33 9.91
C LEU A 82 6.31 -3.33 10.45
N MET A 83 7.42 -3.15 9.75
CA MET A 83 8.48 -2.21 10.10
C MET A 83 8.09 -0.78 9.75
N GLU A 84 7.42 -0.61 8.61
CA GLU A 84 6.88 0.67 8.14
C GLU A 84 5.52 0.43 7.51
N HIS A 85 4.55 1.26 7.87
CA HIS A 85 3.22 1.30 7.27
C HIS A 85 2.76 2.75 7.19
N LEU A 86 3.19 3.43 6.12
CA LEU A 86 2.93 4.85 5.90
C LEU A 86 1.60 5.05 5.19
N ASN A 87 0.82 6.02 5.69
CA ASN A 87 -0.48 6.43 5.15
C ASN A 87 -1.52 5.30 5.03
N GLY A 88 -1.29 4.17 5.69
CA GLY A 88 -2.23 3.05 5.69
C GLY A 88 -3.39 3.28 6.67
N GLN A 89 -4.38 2.38 6.60
CA GLN A 89 -5.55 2.37 7.49
C GLN A 89 -5.23 1.84 8.90
N GLY A 90 -3.95 1.88 9.30
CA GLY A 90 -3.49 1.52 10.62
C GLY A 90 -3.83 0.07 11.00
N LYS A 91 -4.23 -0.11 12.26
CA LYS A 91 -4.53 -1.43 12.83
C LYS A 91 -5.57 -2.25 12.06
N GLY A 92 -6.48 -1.61 11.33
CA GLY A 92 -7.47 -2.34 10.52
C GLY A 92 -6.83 -3.17 9.42
N ALA A 93 -5.79 -2.67 8.77
CA ALA A 93 -5.08 -3.41 7.73
C ALA A 93 -4.12 -4.47 8.30
N GLU A 94 -3.60 -4.25 9.49
CA GLU A 94 -2.65 -5.16 10.15
C GLU A 94 -3.27 -6.53 10.46
N VAL A 95 -4.58 -6.63 10.59
CA VAL A 95 -5.31 -7.91 10.75
C VAL A 95 -5.03 -8.86 9.59
N ILE A 96 -4.64 -8.37 8.40
CA ILE A 96 -4.31 -9.23 7.26
C ILE A 96 -3.08 -10.12 7.54
N THR A 97 -2.14 -9.65 8.36
CA THR A 97 -0.95 -10.43 8.73
C THR A 97 -1.33 -11.67 9.54
N ASP A 98 -2.29 -11.53 10.45
CA ASP A 98 -2.81 -12.67 11.23
C ASP A 98 -3.50 -13.69 10.32
N LYS A 99 -4.29 -13.22 9.35
CA LYS A 99 -4.93 -14.11 8.37
C LYS A 99 -3.91 -14.91 7.54
N ILE A 100 -2.83 -14.26 7.11
CA ILE A 100 -1.75 -14.94 6.37
C ILE A 100 -1.10 -16.02 7.22
N ILE A 101 -0.82 -15.72 8.49
CA ILE A 101 -0.23 -16.70 9.43
C ILE A 101 -1.18 -17.86 9.69
N GLU A 102 -2.46 -17.59 9.89
CA GLU A 102 -3.48 -18.64 10.13
C GLU A 102 -3.67 -19.54 8.93
N THR A 103 -3.80 -18.96 7.73
CA THR A 103 -4.08 -19.71 6.50
C THR A 103 -2.84 -20.24 5.80
N GLN A 104 -1.66 -19.67 6.09
CA GLN A 104 -0.41 -19.95 5.37
C GLN A 104 -0.55 -19.74 3.86
N SER A 105 -1.28 -18.69 3.46
CA SER A 105 -1.60 -18.38 2.08
C SER A 105 -1.72 -16.87 1.90
N LEU A 106 -1.41 -16.38 0.71
CA LEU A 106 -1.70 -15.01 0.30
C LEU A 106 -3.09 -14.86 -0.33
N GLU A 107 -3.77 -15.97 -0.60
CA GLU A 107 -5.16 -16.00 -1.07
C GLU A 107 -6.14 -15.77 0.09
N VAL A 108 -6.07 -14.58 0.67
CA VAL A 108 -6.94 -14.15 1.77
C VAL A 108 -7.73 -12.92 1.38
N ASP A 109 -8.94 -12.81 1.88
CA ASP A 109 -9.78 -11.65 1.64
C ASP A 109 -9.19 -10.40 2.29
N ALA A 110 -9.16 -9.32 1.54
CA ALA A 110 -8.79 -8.02 2.07
C ALA A 110 -9.70 -7.60 3.22
N VAL A 111 -9.16 -6.83 4.15
CA VAL A 111 -9.91 -6.33 5.29
C VAL A 111 -10.91 -5.28 4.83
N THR A 112 -12.18 -5.44 5.19
CA THR A 112 -13.24 -4.47 4.86
C THR A 112 -12.91 -3.10 5.41
N GLY A 113 -12.99 -2.08 4.55
CA GLY A 113 -12.60 -0.70 4.88
C GLY A 113 -11.09 -0.41 4.80
N ALA A 114 -10.26 -1.44 4.57
CA ALA A 114 -8.81 -1.33 4.41
C ALA A 114 -8.29 -2.16 3.21
N THR A 115 -9.07 -2.26 2.15
CA THR A 115 -8.77 -3.11 0.98
C THR A 115 -7.44 -2.74 0.32
N PHE A 116 -7.20 -1.45 0.11
CA PHE A 116 -5.99 -0.97 -0.53
C PHE A 116 -4.75 -1.29 0.31
N SER A 117 -4.78 -0.94 1.61
CA SER A 117 -3.68 -1.26 2.53
C SER A 117 -3.45 -2.75 2.67
N SER A 118 -4.51 -3.57 2.72
CA SER A 118 -4.40 -5.03 2.75
C SER A 118 -3.67 -5.57 1.52
N LYS A 119 -4.00 -5.07 0.32
CA LYS A 119 -3.31 -5.48 -0.92
C LYS A 119 -1.85 -5.06 -0.94
N VAL A 120 -1.52 -3.86 -0.44
CA VAL A 120 -0.13 -3.40 -0.33
C VAL A 120 0.66 -4.31 0.61
N ILE A 121 0.09 -4.74 1.74
CA ILE A 121 0.71 -5.69 2.66
C ILE A 121 0.91 -7.06 1.99
N LEU A 122 -0.09 -7.59 1.31
CA LEU A 122 0.01 -8.87 0.59
C LEU A 122 1.11 -8.83 -0.48
N LYS A 123 1.20 -7.75 -1.25
CA LYS A 123 2.29 -7.55 -2.23
C LYS A 123 3.66 -7.42 -1.58
N ALA A 124 3.76 -6.82 -0.40
CA ALA A 124 5.01 -6.76 0.35
C ALA A 124 5.44 -8.15 0.87
N VAL A 125 4.49 -9.02 1.24
CA VAL A 125 4.81 -10.42 1.59
C VAL A 125 5.24 -11.21 0.36
N GLU A 126 4.56 -11.04 -0.77
CA GLU A 126 4.96 -11.66 -2.04
C GLU A 126 6.39 -11.25 -2.44
N ASP A 127 6.70 -9.94 -2.37
CA ASP A 127 8.03 -9.39 -2.65
C ASP A 127 9.13 -10.01 -1.78
N ALA A 128 8.83 -10.33 -0.53
CA ALA A 128 9.79 -10.96 0.39
C ALA A 128 10.29 -12.32 -0.09
N PHE A 129 9.50 -13.04 -0.89
CA PHE A 129 9.84 -14.38 -1.39
C PHE A 129 10.19 -14.40 -2.88
N LEU A 130 9.46 -13.66 -3.70
CA LEU A 130 9.58 -13.70 -5.16
C LEU A 130 10.39 -12.53 -5.72
N GLY A 131 10.64 -11.50 -4.90
CA GLY A 131 11.27 -10.26 -5.32
C GLY A 131 10.29 -9.28 -5.99
N PRO A 132 10.77 -8.09 -6.37
CA PRO A 132 9.92 -6.98 -6.81
C PRO A 132 9.19 -7.22 -8.15
N ASP A 133 9.60 -8.23 -8.89
CA ASP A 133 9.05 -8.60 -10.21
C ASP A 133 8.27 -9.94 -10.17
N GLY A 134 7.92 -10.41 -8.97
CA GLY A 134 7.21 -11.66 -8.72
C GLY A 134 5.74 -11.65 -9.14
#